data_6437645d488b8cf632c4ef872d37d509
#
_entry.id   6437645d488b8cf632c4ef872d37d509
#
_cell.length_a   1.000
_cell.length_b   1.000
_cell.length_c   1.000
_cell.angle_alpha   90.00
_cell.angle_beta   90.00
_cell.angle_gamma   90.00
#
_symmetry.space_group_name_H-M   'P 1'
#
loop_
_entity.id
_entity.type
_entity.pdbx_description
1 polymer ?
#
loop_
_entity_poly.entity_id
_entity_poly.type
_entity_poly.pdbx_seq_one_letter_code
_entity_poly.pdbx_strand_id
1 'polypeptide(L)'
;MIKKYLISTNIKETWPENEKDHLIFINESALNKYPDKNFYYKNFDINKYHWKDKQNLIQDFIYLEKTYENILEKLKIFLNNHHGLNYPTMFWRILIGPWLGTLIFIFFDRWKNLKTSLNDHSVDKAISLKFNSEIFIPYEAEDFITFTQNDLWNQNIYQSMYNDFLSHEKIDYFELSNEKIEILKESYRQKKDKKKFLTN
;
A
#
# COMPACT_ATOMS: atom_id res chain seq x y z
N MET A 1 15.28 -22.74 13.28
CA MET A 1 14.23 -22.03 14.06
C MET A 1 13.22 -21.51 13.04
N ILE A 2 11.93 -21.71 13.24
CA ILE A 2 10.86 -21.19 12.38
C ILE A 2 10.75 -19.68 12.62
N LYS A 3 10.79 -18.88 11.57
CA LYS A 3 10.64 -17.42 11.66
C LYS A 3 9.24 -17.01 11.22
N LYS A 4 8.77 -15.87 11.74
CA LYS A 4 7.50 -15.24 11.38
C LYS A 4 7.75 -14.06 10.45
N TYR A 5 7.24 -14.15 9.22
CA TYR A 5 7.41 -13.14 8.18
C TYR A 5 6.14 -12.32 7.98
N LEU A 6 6.27 -11.00 7.98
CA LEU A 6 5.19 -10.09 7.60
C LEU A 6 5.06 -10.05 6.07
N ILE A 7 3.85 -10.31 5.58
CA ILE A 7 3.53 -10.31 4.15
C ILE A 7 2.53 -9.20 3.87
N SER A 8 3.00 -8.16 3.18
CA SER A 8 2.20 -6.95 2.90
C SER A 8 1.45 -7.01 1.57
N THR A 9 1.96 -7.77 0.60
CA THR A 9 1.40 -7.91 -0.75
C THR A 9 1.57 -9.31 -1.28
N ASN A 10 0.95 -9.61 -2.43
CA ASN A 10 1.07 -10.92 -3.08
C ASN A 10 2.33 -11.07 -3.96
N ILE A 11 3.35 -10.23 -3.77
CA ILE A 11 4.61 -10.34 -4.50
C ILE A 11 5.45 -11.45 -3.89
N LYS A 12 5.69 -12.51 -4.66
CA LYS A 12 6.37 -13.72 -4.15
C LYS A 12 7.81 -13.47 -3.69
N GLU A 13 8.46 -12.48 -4.24
CA GLU A 13 9.82 -12.05 -3.86
C GLU A 13 9.88 -11.46 -2.44
N THR A 14 8.72 -11.13 -1.84
CA THR A 14 8.63 -10.72 -0.42
C THR A 14 8.30 -11.88 0.51
N TRP A 15 8.19 -13.10 0.00
CA TRP A 15 7.90 -14.29 0.79
C TRP A 15 9.20 -15.04 1.11
N PRO A 16 9.31 -15.70 2.29
CA PRO A 16 10.50 -16.49 2.61
C PRO A 16 10.63 -17.70 1.69
N GLU A 17 11.86 -18.14 1.43
CA GLU A 17 12.13 -19.35 0.64
C GLU A 17 11.80 -20.63 1.43
N ASN A 18 11.91 -20.56 2.74
CA ASN A 18 11.67 -21.72 3.59
C ASN A 18 10.16 -21.89 3.87
N GLU A 19 9.55 -22.90 3.26
CA GLU A 19 8.12 -23.21 3.38
C GLU A 19 7.68 -23.58 4.80
N LYS A 20 8.61 -23.81 5.74
CA LYS A 20 8.30 -24.09 7.15
C LYS A 20 8.09 -22.80 7.94
N ASP A 21 8.53 -21.65 7.41
CA ASP A 21 8.35 -20.37 8.08
C ASP A 21 6.87 -19.98 8.13
N HIS A 22 6.54 -19.14 9.08
CA HIS A 22 5.17 -18.73 9.35
C HIS A 22 4.89 -17.40 8.68
N LEU A 23 3.84 -17.31 7.86
CA LEU A 23 3.45 -16.10 7.15
C LEU A 23 2.37 -15.35 7.93
N ILE A 24 2.55 -14.05 8.11
CA ILE A 24 1.55 -13.15 8.71
C ILE A 24 1.10 -12.18 7.62
N PHE A 25 -0.05 -12.47 7.01
CA PHE A 25 -0.64 -11.58 6.01
C PHE A 25 -1.32 -10.40 6.68
N ILE A 26 -1.00 -9.18 6.25
CA ILE A 26 -1.57 -7.95 6.82
C ILE A 26 -3.09 -7.86 6.66
N ASN A 27 -3.64 -8.50 5.62
CA ASN A 27 -5.07 -8.71 5.39
C ASN A 27 -5.28 -9.72 4.23
N GLU A 28 -6.53 -9.99 3.90
CA GLU A 28 -6.91 -10.93 2.83
C GLU A 28 -6.40 -10.53 1.43
N SER A 29 -6.20 -9.23 1.16
CA SER A 29 -5.72 -8.78 -0.16
C SER A 29 -4.28 -9.18 -0.44
N ALA A 30 -3.45 -9.32 0.61
CA ALA A 30 -2.07 -9.76 0.48
C ALA A 30 -1.93 -11.24 0.08
N LEU A 31 -2.99 -12.05 0.29
CA LEU A 31 -2.99 -13.46 -0.08
C LEU A 31 -3.42 -13.73 -1.52
N ASN A 32 -3.97 -12.75 -2.22
CA ASN A 32 -4.70 -12.91 -3.47
C ASN A 32 -5.95 -13.82 -3.36
N LYS A 33 -7.04 -13.49 -4.06
CA LYS A 33 -8.37 -14.14 -3.94
C LYS A 33 -8.41 -15.64 -4.20
N TYR A 34 -7.32 -16.21 -4.72
CA TYR A 34 -7.15 -17.65 -4.93
C TYR A 34 -5.73 -18.02 -4.51
N PRO A 35 -5.53 -18.80 -3.45
CA PRO A 35 -4.26 -19.47 -3.27
C PRO A 35 -4.00 -20.25 -4.56
N ASP A 36 -2.97 -19.89 -5.27
CA ASP A 36 -2.49 -20.63 -6.41
C ASP A 36 -2.40 -22.11 -6.00
N LYS A 37 -2.67 -23.07 -6.90
CA LYS A 37 -2.51 -24.51 -6.61
C LYS A 37 -1.13 -24.84 -6.04
N ASN A 38 -0.19 -23.91 -6.12
CA ASN A 38 1.17 -23.94 -5.63
C ASN A 38 1.38 -23.17 -4.30
N PHE A 39 0.35 -22.95 -3.50
CA PHE A 39 0.51 -22.40 -2.15
C PHE A 39 0.97 -23.51 -1.19
N TYR A 40 2.27 -23.56 -0.92
CA TYR A 40 2.91 -24.64 -0.15
C TYR A 40 3.01 -24.36 1.36
N TYR A 41 2.79 -23.12 1.80
CA TYR A 41 2.91 -22.74 3.20
C TYR A 41 1.74 -23.29 4.02
N LYS A 42 2.06 -24.10 5.02
CA LYS A 42 1.06 -24.69 5.91
C LYS A 42 0.75 -23.82 7.13
N ASN A 43 1.69 -22.92 7.48
CA ASN A 43 1.61 -22.09 8.67
C ASN A 43 1.43 -20.64 8.27
N PHE A 44 0.24 -20.10 8.43
CA PHE A 44 -0.01 -18.69 8.18
C PHE A 44 -1.18 -18.15 8.99
N ASP A 45 -1.14 -16.86 9.29
CA ASP A 45 -2.24 -16.08 9.84
C ASP A 45 -2.65 -15.00 8.85
N ILE A 46 -3.92 -14.65 8.82
CA ILE A 46 -4.46 -13.54 8.03
C ILE A 46 -5.12 -12.56 8.99
N ASN A 47 -4.62 -11.34 9.06
CA ASN A 47 -5.21 -10.31 9.90
C ASN A 47 -6.57 -9.87 9.38
N LYS A 48 -7.47 -9.56 10.30
CA LYS A 48 -8.76 -8.98 9.95
C LYS A 48 -8.56 -7.55 9.47
N TYR A 49 -9.22 -7.22 8.37
CA TYR A 49 -9.23 -5.85 7.87
C TYR A 49 -9.88 -4.91 8.89
N HIS A 50 -9.16 -3.86 9.30
CA HIS A 50 -9.55 -3.00 10.44
C HIS A 50 -10.90 -2.29 10.27
N TRP A 51 -11.33 -2.00 9.03
CA TRP A 51 -12.63 -1.37 8.76
C TRP A 51 -13.80 -2.37 8.59
N LYS A 52 -13.59 -3.66 8.87
CA LYS A 52 -14.73 -4.58 9.07
C LYS A 52 -15.56 -4.21 10.30
N ASP A 53 -14.94 -3.54 11.27
CA ASP A 53 -15.64 -2.94 12.41
C ASP A 53 -16.17 -1.54 12.02
N LYS A 54 -17.50 -1.37 12.06
CA LYS A 54 -18.16 -0.13 11.69
C LYS A 54 -17.81 1.04 12.64
N GLN A 55 -17.57 0.77 13.92
CA GLN A 55 -17.20 1.83 14.86
C GLN A 55 -15.81 2.36 14.57
N ASN A 56 -14.86 1.47 14.30
CA ASN A 56 -13.51 1.85 13.86
C ASN A 56 -13.56 2.66 12.57
N LEU A 57 -14.35 2.24 11.59
CA LEU A 57 -14.51 2.99 10.34
C LEU A 57 -15.00 4.41 10.58
N ILE A 58 -16.04 4.61 11.41
CA ILE A 58 -16.60 5.95 11.70
C ILE A 58 -15.56 6.82 12.42
N GLN A 59 -14.87 6.30 13.41
CA GLN A 59 -13.85 7.04 14.16
C GLN A 59 -12.68 7.45 13.26
N ASP A 60 -12.19 6.52 12.45
CA ASP A 60 -11.11 6.79 11.51
C ASP A 60 -11.54 7.80 10.44
N PHE A 61 -12.79 7.73 9.95
CA PHE A 61 -13.33 8.70 9.00
C PHE A 61 -13.32 10.14 9.57
N ILE A 62 -13.83 10.33 10.79
CA ILE A 62 -13.81 11.65 11.46
C ILE A 62 -12.39 12.17 11.63
N TYR A 63 -11.45 11.31 12.01
CA TYR A 63 -10.04 11.66 12.11
C TYR A 63 -9.45 12.07 10.75
N LEU A 64 -9.76 11.33 9.70
CA LEU A 64 -9.25 11.57 8.35
C LEU A 64 -9.83 12.84 7.71
N GLU A 65 -11.09 13.20 7.98
CA GLU A 65 -11.65 14.49 7.56
C GLU A 65 -10.85 15.66 8.14
N LYS A 66 -10.56 15.63 9.45
CA LYS A 66 -9.76 16.68 10.11
C LYS A 66 -8.34 16.72 9.56
N THR A 67 -7.74 15.56 9.30
CA THR A 67 -6.40 15.43 8.72
C THR A 67 -6.36 16.02 7.31
N TYR A 68 -7.37 15.71 6.49
CA TYR A 68 -7.52 16.25 5.14
C TYR A 68 -7.58 17.78 5.14
N GLU A 69 -8.44 18.37 5.98
CA GLU A 69 -8.57 19.83 6.06
C GLU A 69 -7.23 20.49 6.47
N ASN A 70 -6.55 19.93 7.44
CA ASN A 70 -5.26 20.46 7.92
C ASN A 70 -4.17 20.37 6.82
N ILE A 71 -4.09 19.25 6.10
CA ILE A 71 -3.12 19.08 5.03
C ILE A 71 -3.46 20.00 3.86
N LEU A 72 -4.73 20.14 3.49
CA LEU A 72 -5.17 21.02 2.40
C LEU A 72 -4.79 22.47 2.67
N GLU A 73 -4.98 22.98 3.91
CA GLU A 73 -4.56 24.34 4.28
C GLU A 73 -3.04 24.53 4.18
N LYS A 74 -2.26 23.55 4.61
CA LYS A 74 -0.79 23.60 4.47
C LYS A 74 -0.36 23.59 3.01
N LEU A 75 -0.98 22.74 2.19
CA LEU A 75 -0.70 22.65 0.76
C LEU A 75 -1.09 23.94 0.05
N LYS A 76 -2.22 24.58 0.40
CA LYS A 76 -2.61 25.88 -0.13
C LYS A 76 -1.49 26.91 0.06
N ILE A 77 -0.96 27.00 1.29
CA ILE A 77 0.12 27.97 1.59
C ILE A 77 1.35 27.66 0.75
N PHE A 78 1.77 26.40 0.72
CA PHE A 78 2.91 25.96 -0.05
C PHE A 78 2.75 26.23 -1.56
N LEU A 79 1.62 25.84 -2.15
CA LEU A 79 1.36 25.97 -3.59
C LEU A 79 1.20 27.44 -4.01
N ASN A 80 0.51 28.26 -3.20
CA ASN A 80 0.44 29.69 -3.46
C ASN A 80 1.84 30.34 -3.48
N ASN A 81 2.67 30.04 -2.51
CA ASN A 81 4.03 30.56 -2.44
C ASN A 81 4.89 30.06 -3.62
N HIS A 82 4.81 28.77 -3.92
CA HIS A 82 5.59 28.15 -5.00
C HIS A 82 5.26 28.71 -6.38
N HIS A 83 3.98 29.01 -6.63
CA HIS A 83 3.51 29.51 -7.93
C HIS A 83 3.34 31.04 -7.97
N GLY A 84 3.65 31.77 -6.91
CA GLY A 84 3.43 33.24 -6.84
C GLY A 84 1.94 33.63 -6.91
N LEU A 85 1.04 32.79 -6.37
CA LEU A 85 -0.41 32.94 -6.42
C LEU A 85 -0.99 33.29 -5.04
N ASN A 86 -2.24 33.74 -5.02
CA ASN A 86 -2.99 33.99 -3.78
C ASN A 86 -4.43 33.50 -3.94
N TYR A 87 -4.59 32.20 -4.24
CA TYR A 87 -5.91 31.60 -4.34
C TYR A 87 -6.45 31.11 -2.99
N PRO A 88 -7.79 31.14 -2.80
CA PRO A 88 -8.43 30.69 -1.57
C PRO A 88 -8.39 29.15 -1.48
N THR A 89 -8.63 28.62 -0.29
CA THR A 89 -8.69 27.17 -0.03
C THR A 89 -9.66 26.44 -0.96
N MET A 90 -10.82 27.07 -1.28
CA MET A 90 -11.80 26.48 -2.18
C MET A 90 -11.25 26.18 -3.58
N PHE A 91 -10.41 27.05 -4.11
CA PHE A 91 -9.74 26.81 -5.40
C PHE A 91 -8.89 25.53 -5.35
N TRP A 92 -8.04 25.41 -4.33
CA TRP A 92 -7.18 24.25 -4.18
C TRP A 92 -7.97 22.98 -3.86
N ARG A 93 -9.09 23.11 -3.11
CA ARG A 93 -9.99 21.98 -2.84
C ARG A 93 -10.58 21.40 -4.13
N ILE A 94 -11.00 22.25 -5.05
CA ILE A 94 -11.53 21.80 -6.35
C ILE A 94 -10.42 21.14 -7.17
N LEU A 95 -9.22 21.73 -7.20
CA LEU A 95 -8.14 21.29 -8.08
C LEU A 95 -7.47 20.00 -7.61
N ILE A 96 -7.11 19.91 -6.32
CA ILE A 96 -6.33 18.79 -5.77
C ILE A 96 -7.09 17.97 -4.71
N GLY A 97 -8.22 18.48 -4.22
CA GLY A 97 -8.94 17.87 -3.09
C GLY A 97 -9.34 16.41 -3.30
N PRO A 98 -9.93 16.02 -4.44
CA PRO A 98 -10.30 14.63 -4.68
C PRO A 98 -9.11 13.67 -4.65
N TRP A 99 -7.99 14.07 -5.28
CA TRP A 99 -6.74 13.33 -5.25
C TRP A 99 -6.18 13.23 -3.82
N LEU A 100 -6.08 14.37 -3.13
CA LEU A 100 -5.55 14.45 -1.76
C LEU A 100 -6.36 13.58 -0.79
N GLY A 101 -7.69 13.64 -0.87
CA GLY A 101 -8.56 12.81 -0.04
C GLY A 101 -8.28 11.32 -0.26
N THR A 102 -8.25 10.88 -1.51
CA THR A 102 -7.95 9.48 -1.85
C THR A 102 -6.58 9.07 -1.34
N LEU A 103 -5.55 9.89 -1.53
CA LEU A 103 -4.19 9.62 -1.07
C LEU A 103 -4.12 9.44 0.45
N ILE A 104 -4.71 10.35 1.21
CA ILE A 104 -4.74 10.31 2.68
C ILE A 104 -5.41 9.01 3.17
N PHE A 105 -6.56 8.65 2.58
CA PHE A 105 -7.27 7.42 2.93
C PHE A 105 -6.44 6.17 2.66
N ILE A 106 -5.78 6.10 1.51
CA ILE A 106 -4.95 4.96 1.14
C ILE A 106 -3.75 4.82 2.08
N PHE A 107 -3.02 5.89 2.33
CA PHE A 107 -1.86 5.85 3.22
C PHE A 107 -2.25 5.47 4.65
N PHE A 108 -3.34 6.03 5.17
CA PHE A 108 -3.85 5.67 6.48
C PHE A 108 -4.27 4.21 6.56
N ASP A 109 -4.98 3.69 5.55
CA ASP A 109 -5.38 2.29 5.49
C ASP A 109 -4.15 1.37 5.53
N ARG A 110 -3.11 1.66 4.75
CA ARG A 110 -1.87 0.87 4.74
C ARG A 110 -1.15 0.92 6.09
N TRP A 111 -1.02 2.12 6.65
CA TRP A 111 -0.45 2.33 7.97
C TRP A 111 -1.22 1.58 9.07
N LYS A 112 -2.54 1.66 9.07
CA LYS A 112 -3.40 1.00 10.06
C LYS A 112 -3.30 -0.52 9.98
N ASN A 113 -3.34 -1.09 8.76
CA ASN A 113 -3.15 -2.53 8.54
C ASN A 113 -1.79 -3.00 9.07
N LEU A 114 -0.72 -2.27 8.76
CA LEU A 114 0.63 -2.58 9.23
C LEU A 114 0.71 -2.53 10.76
N LYS A 115 0.23 -1.45 11.36
CA LYS A 115 0.21 -1.24 12.82
C LYS A 115 -0.57 -2.34 13.54
N THR A 116 -1.76 -2.68 13.04
CA THR A 116 -2.59 -3.74 13.64
C THR A 116 -1.88 -5.09 13.57
N SER A 117 -1.32 -5.44 12.41
CA SER A 117 -0.60 -6.70 12.24
C SER A 117 0.58 -6.86 13.20
N LEU A 118 1.33 -5.78 13.42
CA LEU A 118 2.49 -5.79 14.31
C LEU A 118 2.13 -5.74 15.79
N ASN A 119 0.93 -5.24 16.12
CA ASN A 119 0.40 -5.31 17.50
C ASN A 119 -0.14 -6.70 17.83
N ASP A 120 -0.78 -7.35 16.86
CA ASP A 120 -1.44 -8.65 17.08
C ASP A 120 -0.47 -9.83 16.99
N HIS A 121 0.66 -9.65 16.30
CA HIS A 121 1.65 -10.71 16.06
C HIS A 121 3.08 -10.27 16.36
N SER A 122 3.84 -11.18 16.95
CA SER A 122 5.31 -11.03 17.00
C SER A 122 5.88 -11.34 15.61
N VAL A 123 6.46 -10.35 14.95
CA VAL A 123 7.11 -10.47 13.64
C VAL A 123 8.61 -10.52 13.81
N ASP A 124 9.26 -11.51 13.17
CA ASP A 124 10.72 -11.65 13.17
C ASP A 124 11.35 -10.95 11.96
N LYS A 125 10.68 -11.01 10.80
CA LYS A 125 11.21 -10.51 9.53
C LYS A 125 10.14 -9.90 8.64
N ALA A 126 10.55 -8.93 7.81
CA ALA A 126 9.85 -8.44 6.64
C ALA A 126 10.85 -8.31 5.48
N ILE A 127 10.40 -8.48 4.24
CA ILE A 127 11.26 -8.30 3.06
C ILE A 127 10.86 -7.00 2.36
N SER A 128 11.86 -6.12 2.19
CA SER A 128 11.75 -4.88 1.43
C SER A 128 12.37 -5.05 0.06
N LEU A 129 11.67 -4.58 -0.97
CA LEU A 129 12.12 -4.66 -2.36
C LEU A 129 12.92 -3.41 -2.74
N LYS A 130 14.09 -3.59 -3.34
CA LYS A 130 14.90 -2.49 -3.89
C LYS A 130 14.60 -2.33 -5.38
N PHE A 131 14.09 -1.18 -5.76
CA PHE A 131 13.84 -0.76 -7.15
C PHE A 131 13.70 0.76 -7.22
N ASN A 132 13.75 1.33 -8.44
CA ASN A 132 13.50 2.77 -8.61
C ASN A 132 12.00 3.08 -8.44
N SER A 133 11.63 3.75 -7.35
CA SER A 133 10.24 4.12 -7.04
C SER A 133 9.68 5.25 -7.91
N GLU A 134 10.52 5.99 -8.65
CA GLU A 134 10.07 7.06 -9.57
C GLU A 134 9.16 6.54 -10.69
N ILE A 135 9.21 5.23 -10.98
CA ILE A 135 8.29 4.58 -11.91
C ILE A 135 6.81 4.73 -11.53
N PHE A 136 6.53 5.11 -10.29
CA PHE A 136 5.17 5.32 -9.74
C PHE A 136 4.80 6.78 -9.56
N ILE A 137 5.52 7.71 -10.17
CA ILE A 137 5.09 9.11 -10.26
C ILE A 137 3.97 9.18 -11.30
N PRO A 138 2.70 9.50 -10.91
CA PRO A 138 1.60 9.55 -11.86
C PRO A 138 1.68 10.82 -12.72
N TYR A 139 1.43 10.69 -14.01
CA TYR A 139 1.27 11.82 -14.91
C TYR A 139 -0.12 12.44 -14.81
N GLU A 140 -1.13 11.60 -14.54
CA GLU A 140 -2.52 12.00 -14.48
C GLU A 140 -3.30 11.23 -13.39
N ALA A 141 -4.53 11.67 -13.13
CA ALA A 141 -5.37 11.06 -12.09
C ALA A 141 -5.67 9.57 -12.36
N GLU A 142 -5.79 9.16 -13.62
CA GLU A 142 -6.03 7.76 -14.00
C GLU A 142 -4.83 6.87 -13.65
N ASP A 143 -3.61 7.35 -13.86
CA ASP A 143 -2.39 6.65 -13.46
C ASP A 143 -2.38 6.40 -11.95
N PHE A 144 -2.71 7.43 -11.18
CA PHE A 144 -2.78 7.32 -9.72
C PHE A 144 -3.76 6.23 -9.27
N ILE A 145 -5.00 6.23 -9.82
CA ILE A 145 -6.01 5.21 -9.50
C ILE A 145 -5.50 3.82 -9.89
N THR A 146 -4.83 3.71 -11.03
CA THR A 146 -4.23 2.46 -11.51
C THR A 146 -3.14 1.95 -10.56
N PHE A 147 -2.25 2.83 -10.12
CA PHE A 147 -1.18 2.48 -9.19
C PHE A 147 -1.70 2.00 -7.84
N THR A 148 -2.78 2.59 -7.31
CA THR A 148 -3.33 2.17 -6.01
C THR A 148 -3.79 0.71 -5.96
N GLN A 149 -4.01 0.09 -7.14
CA GLN A 149 -4.41 -1.31 -7.27
C GLN A 149 -3.22 -2.24 -7.63
N ASN A 150 -2.03 -1.68 -7.83
CA ASN A 150 -0.83 -2.42 -8.19
C ASN A 150 -0.10 -2.92 -6.93
N ASP A 151 0.24 -4.23 -6.89
CA ASP A 151 0.91 -4.82 -5.74
C ASP A 151 2.31 -4.24 -5.51
N LEU A 152 3.07 -3.90 -6.56
CA LEU A 152 4.40 -3.31 -6.42
C LEU A 152 4.33 -1.88 -5.86
N TRP A 153 3.34 -1.09 -6.27
CA TRP A 153 3.07 0.23 -5.70
C TRP A 153 2.68 0.11 -4.22
N ASN A 154 1.77 -0.81 -3.89
CA ASN A 154 1.37 -1.06 -2.51
C ASN A 154 2.55 -1.54 -1.65
N GLN A 155 3.40 -2.42 -2.19
CA GLN A 155 4.62 -2.84 -1.51
C GLN A 155 5.55 -1.66 -1.21
N ASN A 156 5.71 -0.74 -2.17
CA ASN A 156 6.51 0.47 -1.97
C ASN A 156 5.98 1.33 -0.82
N ILE A 157 4.65 1.48 -0.71
CA ILE A 157 4.03 2.21 0.40
C ILE A 157 4.27 1.50 1.75
N TYR A 158 4.02 0.19 1.83
CA TYR A 158 4.23 -0.55 3.07
C TYR A 158 5.70 -0.51 3.54
N GLN A 159 6.63 -0.78 2.63
CA GLN A 159 8.05 -0.81 2.99
C GLN A 159 8.61 0.56 3.36
N SER A 160 8.04 1.68 2.87
CA SER A 160 8.43 3.01 3.30
C SER A 160 8.11 3.27 4.79
N MET A 161 7.16 2.52 5.34
CA MET A 161 6.73 2.60 6.74
C MET A 161 7.41 1.56 7.65
N TYR A 162 8.15 0.58 7.10
CA TYR A 162 8.71 -0.50 7.91
C TYR A 162 9.64 0.01 9.01
N ASN A 163 10.47 1.02 8.73
CA ASN A 163 11.41 1.57 9.71
C ASN A 163 10.72 2.29 10.89
N ASP A 164 9.44 2.69 10.75
CA ASP A 164 8.66 3.28 11.82
C ASP A 164 8.19 2.24 12.86
N PHE A 165 8.19 0.95 12.48
CA PHE A 165 7.62 -0.14 13.27
C PHE A 165 8.58 -1.30 13.55
N LEU A 166 9.56 -1.51 12.68
CA LEU A 166 10.50 -2.63 12.75
C LEU A 166 11.91 -2.11 12.91
N SER A 167 12.71 -2.78 13.76
CA SER A 167 14.14 -2.51 13.80
C SER A 167 14.82 -2.97 12.50
N HIS A 168 15.90 -2.32 12.13
CA HIS A 168 16.60 -2.55 10.87
C HIS A 168 17.04 -4.01 10.65
N GLU A 169 17.41 -4.71 11.70
CA GLU A 169 17.80 -6.14 11.66
C GLU A 169 16.63 -7.09 11.32
N LYS A 170 15.39 -6.61 11.41
CA LYS A 170 14.19 -7.36 11.01
C LYS A 170 13.81 -7.16 9.54
N ILE A 171 14.49 -6.29 8.83
CA ILE A 171 14.19 -5.98 7.43
C ILE A 171 15.27 -6.57 6.54
N ASP A 172 14.90 -7.59 5.78
CA ASP A 172 15.74 -8.15 4.73
C ASP A 172 15.46 -7.41 3.42
N TYR A 173 16.45 -7.29 2.55
CA TYR A 173 16.34 -6.55 1.30
C TYR A 173 16.52 -7.48 0.10
N PHE A 174 15.63 -7.37 -0.87
CA PHE A 174 15.68 -8.10 -2.13
C PHE A 174 15.69 -7.12 -3.30
N GLU A 175 16.67 -7.23 -4.20
CA GLU A 175 16.77 -6.38 -5.38
C GLU A 175 15.97 -6.96 -6.54
N LEU A 176 15.02 -6.19 -7.07
CA LEU A 176 14.23 -6.59 -8.23
C LEU A 176 15.00 -6.32 -9.52
N SER A 177 15.04 -7.30 -10.43
CA SER A 177 15.53 -7.06 -11.78
C SER A 177 14.56 -6.16 -12.57
N ASN A 178 15.10 -5.40 -13.52
CA ASN A 178 14.29 -4.53 -14.40
C ASN A 178 13.21 -5.33 -15.16
N GLU A 179 13.53 -6.53 -15.61
CA GLU A 179 12.57 -7.43 -16.27
C GLU A 179 11.38 -7.75 -15.34
N LYS A 180 11.67 -8.08 -14.07
CA LYS A 180 10.63 -8.40 -13.11
C LYS A 180 9.76 -7.18 -12.77
N ILE A 181 10.36 -6.00 -12.68
CA ILE A 181 9.64 -4.74 -12.47
C ILE A 181 8.62 -4.53 -13.60
N GLU A 182 9.03 -4.70 -14.87
CA GLU A 182 8.12 -4.54 -16.01
C GLU A 182 6.98 -5.57 -16.00
N ILE A 183 7.27 -6.83 -15.69
CA ILE A 183 6.23 -7.87 -15.54
C ILE A 183 5.20 -7.48 -14.47
N LEU A 184 5.64 -7.00 -13.30
CA LEU A 184 4.76 -6.59 -12.21
C LEU A 184 3.94 -5.34 -12.56
N LYS A 185 4.48 -4.41 -13.35
CA LYS A 185 3.76 -3.26 -13.88
C LYS A 185 2.69 -3.64 -14.91
N GLU A 186 3.04 -4.52 -15.85
CA GLU A 186 2.15 -4.94 -16.94
C GLU A 186 1.01 -5.86 -16.49
N SER A 187 1.25 -6.66 -15.47
CA SER A 187 0.25 -7.60 -14.95
C SER A 187 -1.08 -6.93 -14.59
N TYR A 188 -1.05 -5.64 -14.28
CA TYR A 188 -2.24 -4.85 -14.00
C TYR A 188 -2.90 -4.28 -15.27
N ARG A 189 -2.13 -3.83 -16.27
CA ARG A 189 -2.67 -3.31 -17.54
C ARG A 189 -3.51 -4.35 -18.27
N GLN A 190 -3.03 -5.60 -18.33
CA GLN A 190 -3.77 -6.70 -18.95
C GLN A 190 -5.08 -7.07 -18.25
N LYS A 191 -5.19 -6.89 -16.93
CA LYS A 191 -6.45 -7.08 -16.19
C LYS A 191 -7.49 -6.00 -16.53
N LYS A 192 -7.06 -4.79 -16.83
CA LYS A 192 -7.92 -3.66 -17.22
C LYS A 192 -8.53 -3.90 -18.62
N ASP A 193 -7.73 -4.35 -19.56
CA ASP A 193 -8.19 -4.61 -20.94
C ASP A 193 -9.18 -5.78 -20.99
N LYS A 194 -8.95 -6.86 -20.25
CA LYS A 194 -9.91 -7.97 -20.14
C LYS A 194 -11.24 -7.56 -19.52
N LYS A 195 -11.28 -6.63 -18.57
CA LYS A 195 -12.53 -6.10 -18.02
C LYS A 195 -13.29 -5.24 -19.02
N LYS A 196 -12.64 -4.43 -19.83
CA LYS A 196 -13.27 -3.63 -20.89
C LYS A 196 -13.95 -4.51 -21.95
N PHE A 197 -13.37 -5.68 -22.29
CA PHE A 197 -13.97 -6.62 -23.25
C PHE A 197 -15.16 -7.39 -22.71
N LEU A 198 -15.34 -7.49 -21.41
CA LEU A 198 -16.48 -8.21 -20.78
C LEU A 198 -17.68 -7.30 -20.45
N THR A 199 -17.54 -5.98 -20.65
CA THR A 199 -18.60 -4.97 -20.37
C THR A 199 -19.16 -4.31 -21.63
N ASN A 200 -18.72 -4.75 -22.82
CA ASN A 200 -19.29 -4.45 -24.14
C ASN A 200 -19.98 -5.70 -24.71
#